data_f194d46c491de69025eae878e5cda0be
#
_entry.id   f194d46c491de69025eae878e5cda0be
#
_cell.length_a   1.000
_cell.length_b   1.000
_cell.length_c   1.000
_cell.angle_alpha   90.00
_cell.angle_beta   90.00
_cell.angle_gamma   90.00
#
_symmetry.space_group_name_H-M   'P 1'
#
loop_
_entity.id
_entity.type
_entity.pdbx_description
1 polymer ?
#
loop_
_entity_poly.entity_id
_entity_poly.type
_entity_poly.pdbx_seq_one_letter_code
_entity_poly.pdbx_strand_id
1 'polypeptide(L)'
;MYNSIICRYHEIATKGNNRNMFERCLVENIRHLLRDAAPCRVHRVRGRVWVEPAHDGDFTREELEAIRPQLAKAFGLESFSPAARVAVD
;
A
#
# COMPACT_ATOMS: atom_id res chain seq x y z
N MET A 1 15.47 8.09 2.90
CA MET A 1 14.66 7.82 1.73
C MET A 1 13.59 6.79 2.03
N TYR A 2 12.54 6.77 1.25
CA TYR A 2 11.39 5.92 1.53
C TYR A 2 11.43 4.67 0.67
N ASN A 3 11.35 3.52 1.30
CA ASN A 3 11.33 2.25 0.59
C ASN A 3 9.99 1.51 0.74
N SER A 4 9.01 2.15 1.34
CA SER A 4 7.69 1.57 1.55
C SER A 4 6.65 2.65 1.66
N ILE A 5 5.40 2.26 1.44
CA ILE A 5 4.25 3.11 1.75
C ILE A 5 3.35 2.28 2.63
N ILE A 6 3.01 2.80 3.80
CA ILE A 6 2.11 2.14 4.73
C ILE A 6 0.71 2.65 4.46
N CYS A 7 -0.21 1.74 4.15
CA CYS A 7 -1.60 2.07 3.92
C CYS A 7 -2.43 1.59 5.09
N ARG A 8 -3.17 2.50 5.70
CA ARG A 8 -4.08 2.19 6.81
C ARG A 8 -5.50 2.25 6.30
N TYR A 9 -6.32 1.30 6.72
CA TYR A 9 -7.71 1.27 6.31
C TYR A 9 -8.63 1.42 7.51
N HIS A 10 -9.88 1.77 7.25
CA HIS A 10 -10.85 2.03 8.31
C HIS A 10 -11.08 0.79 9.15
N GLU A 11 -10.99 0.95 10.47
CA GLU A 11 -11.18 -0.13 11.41
C GLU A 11 -12.57 -0.76 11.31
N ILE A 12 -13.56 0.04 11.00
CA ILE A 12 -14.93 -0.43 10.85
C ILE A 12 -15.05 -1.51 9.78
N ALA A 13 -14.26 -1.39 8.71
CA ALA A 13 -14.27 -2.35 7.61
C ALA A 13 -13.62 -3.67 7.99
N THR A 14 -12.93 -3.73 9.12
CA THR A 14 -12.23 -4.93 9.56
C THR A 14 -12.97 -5.69 10.65
N LYS A 15 -14.16 -5.25 11.03
CA LYS A 15 -14.97 -5.93 12.03
C LYS A 15 -15.64 -7.17 11.46
N GLY A 16 -15.70 -8.22 12.24
CA GLY A 16 -16.37 -9.45 11.86
C GLY A 16 -15.52 -10.37 11.00
N ASN A 17 -16.18 -11.34 10.38
CA ASN A 17 -15.51 -12.40 9.64
C ASN A 17 -15.05 -11.99 8.24
N ASN A 18 -15.34 -10.76 7.83
CA ASN A 18 -15.04 -10.30 6.48
C ASN A 18 -13.70 -9.58 6.36
N ARG A 19 -12.94 -9.53 7.44
CA ARG A 19 -11.66 -8.83 7.46
C ARG A 19 -10.70 -9.31 6.37
N ASN A 20 -10.54 -10.63 6.26
CA ASN A 20 -9.63 -11.18 5.26
C ASN A 20 -10.07 -10.88 3.85
N MET A 21 -11.37 -10.97 3.60
CA MET A 21 -11.92 -10.65 2.29
C MET A 21 -11.71 -9.17 1.96
N PHE A 22 -11.97 -8.30 2.92
CA PHE A 22 -11.78 -6.87 2.74
C PHE A 22 -10.32 -6.54 2.42
N GLU A 23 -9.39 -7.08 3.20
CA GLU A 23 -7.97 -6.85 2.99
C GLU A 23 -7.50 -7.36 1.63
N ARG A 24 -7.99 -8.52 1.22
CA ARG A 24 -7.66 -9.10 -0.07
C ARG A 24 -8.15 -8.23 -1.21
N CYS A 25 -9.39 -7.75 -1.12
CA CYS A 25 -9.96 -6.85 -2.12
C CYS A 25 -9.19 -5.53 -2.17
N LEU A 26 -8.81 -5.01 -1.02
CA LEU A 26 -8.05 -3.77 -0.94
C LEU A 26 -6.69 -3.91 -1.59
N VAL A 27 -5.98 -5.01 -1.33
CA VAL A 27 -4.68 -5.29 -1.94
C VAL A 27 -4.81 -5.35 -3.46
N GLU A 28 -5.80 -6.07 -3.97
CA GLU A 28 -6.02 -6.18 -5.41
C GLU A 28 -6.39 -4.82 -6.03
N ASN A 29 -7.19 -4.04 -5.33
CA ASN A 29 -7.54 -2.69 -5.79
C ASN A 29 -6.30 -1.80 -5.88
N ILE A 30 -5.44 -1.84 -4.87
CA ILE A 30 -4.22 -1.06 -4.86
C ILE A 30 -3.28 -1.51 -5.98
N ARG A 31 -3.12 -2.82 -6.17
CA ARG A 31 -2.31 -3.35 -7.27
C ARG A 31 -2.80 -2.83 -8.61
N HIS A 32 -4.11 -2.85 -8.80
CA HIS A 32 -4.72 -2.38 -10.03
C HIS A 32 -4.46 -0.89 -10.25
N LEU A 33 -4.64 -0.09 -9.21
CA LEU A 33 -4.43 1.35 -9.29
C LEU A 33 -2.97 1.71 -9.57
N LEU A 34 -2.03 0.97 -9.02
CA LEU A 34 -0.60 1.26 -9.18
C LEU A 34 0.03 0.64 -10.41
N ARG A 35 -0.72 -0.20 -11.11
CA ARG A 35 -0.21 -0.94 -12.26
C ARG A 35 0.46 -0.05 -13.30
N ASP A 36 -0.13 1.11 -13.59
CA ASP A 36 0.39 2.04 -14.58
C ASP A 36 1.19 3.19 -13.98
N ALA A 37 1.23 3.28 -12.66
CA ALA A 37 1.94 4.37 -11.98
C ALA A 37 3.41 4.03 -11.78
N ALA A 38 3.69 2.88 -11.19
CA ALA A 38 5.04 2.42 -10.94
C ALA A 38 5.03 0.93 -10.61
N PRO A 39 6.07 0.17 -10.98
CA PRO A 39 6.16 -1.23 -10.59
C PRO A 39 6.28 -1.36 -9.08
N CYS A 40 5.31 -2.01 -8.45
CA CYS A 40 5.26 -2.13 -7.00
C CYS A 40 4.87 -3.54 -6.56
N ARG A 41 5.27 -3.88 -5.35
CA ARG A 41 4.79 -5.08 -4.66
C ARG A 41 3.85 -4.62 -3.57
N VAL A 42 2.69 -5.25 -3.50
CA VAL A 42 1.66 -4.91 -2.51
C VAL A 42 1.37 -6.15 -1.69
N HIS A 43 1.45 -6.02 -0.37
CA HIS A 43 1.17 -7.15 0.51
C HIS A 43 0.59 -6.68 1.85
N ARG A 44 0.04 -7.63 2.60
CA ARG A 44 -0.55 -7.37 3.91
C ARG A 44 0.39 -7.80 5.00
N VAL A 45 0.55 -6.95 6.02
CA VAL A 45 1.33 -7.30 7.20
C VAL A 45 0.60 -6.74 8.42
N ARG A 46 0.16 -7.63 9.30
CA ARG A 46 -0.40 -7.26 10.61
C ARG A 46 -1.47 -6.15 10.56
N GLY A 47 -2.46 -6.33 9.70
CA GLY A 47 -3.57 -5.37 9.65
C GLY A 47 -3.28 -4.10 8.89
N ARG A 48 -2.19 -4.08 8.13
CA ARG A 48 -1.83 -2.95 7.27
C ARG A 48 -1.46 -3.45 5.90
N VAL A 49 -1.59 -2.58 4.91
CA VAL A 49 -1.17 -2.88 3.56
C VAL A 49 0.12 -2.12 3.31
N TRP A 50 1.12 -2.83 2.81
CA TRP A 50 2.44 -2.27 2.50
C TRP A 50 2.64 -2.26 1.00
N VAL A 51 3.16 -1.15 0.50
CA VAL A 51 3.54 -1.01 -0.90
C VAL A 51 5.04 -0.79 -0.94
N GLU A 52 5.73 -1.62 -1.71
CA GLU A 52 7.18 -1.54 -1.86
C GLU A 52 7.55 -1.44 -3.33
N PRO A 53 8.68 -0.81 -3.68
CA PRO A 53 9.11 -0.78 -5.07
C PRO A 53 9.47 -2.19 -5.54
N ALA A 54 9.21 -2.49 -6.81
CA ALA A 54 9.54 -3.78 -7.38
C ALA A 54 11.04 -3.92 -7.66
N HIS A 55 11.75 -2.80 -7.75
CA HIS A 55 13.20 -2.80 -7.93
C HIS A 55 13.91 -2.73 -6.59
N ASP A 56 15.20 -3.02 -6.59
CA ASP A 56 16.00 -2.86 -5.38
C ASP A 56 16.19 -1.38 -5.07
N GLY A 57 16.18 -1.06 -3.78
CA GLY A 57 16.38 0.29 -3.31
C GLY A 57 15.08 1.01 -2.97
N ASP A 58 15.19 2.31 -2.84
CA ASP A 58 14.07 3.14 -2.41
C ASP A 58 13.20 3.57 -3.59
N PHE A 59 11.99 4.03 -3.26
CA PHE A 59 11.16 4.70 -4.25
C PHE A 59 11.86 5.97 -4.74
N THR A 60 11.77 6.21 -6.03
CA THR A 60 12.22 7.49 -6.56
C THR A 60 11.13 8.53 -6.28
N ARG A 61 11.51 9.79 -6.33
CA ARG A 61 10.56 10.88 -6.15
C ARG A 61 9.46 10.82 -7.21
N GLU A 62 9.82 10.51 -8.44
CA GLU A 62 8.86 10.38 -9.54
C GLU A 62 7.87 9.27 -9.29
N GLU A 63 8.35 8.13 -8.77
CA GLU A 63 7.48 7.03 -8.41
C GLU A 63 6.47 7.41 -7.33
N LEU A 64 6.94 8.09 -6.28
CA LEU A 64 6.06 8.54 -5.21
C LEU A 64 5.01 9.52 -5.72
N GLU A 65 5.40 10.43 -6.60
CA GLU A 65 4.47 11.40 -7.18
C GLU A 65 3.43 10.73 -8.07
N ALA A 66 3.81 9.67 -8.77
CA ALA A 66 2.87 8.91 -9.60
C ALA A 66 1.93 8.06 -8.77
N ILE A 67 2.42 7.51 -7.67
CA ILE A 67 1.66 6.61 -6.80
C ILE A 67 0.62 7.36 -5.97
N ARG A 68 0.99 8.51 -5.45
CA ARG A 68 0.14 9.28 -4.53
C ARG A 68 -1.28 9.52 -5.03
N PRO A 69 -1.51 10.06 -6.24
CA PRO A 69 -2.87 10.30 -6.70
C PRO A 69 -3.65 9.00 -6.93
N GLN A 70 -2.96 7.91 -7.25
CA GLN A 70 -3.62 6.64 -7.45
C GLN A 70 -4.08 6.03 -6.12
N LEU A 71 -3.25 6.09 -5.09
CA LEU A 71 -3.63 5.63 -3.76
C LEU A 71 -4.80 6.42 -3.19
N ALA A 72 -4.88 7.70 -3.52
CA ALA A 72 -6.01 8.52 -3.08
C ALA A 72 -7.34 8.04 -3.63
N LYS A 73 -7.33 7.25 -4.70
CA LYS A 73 -8.55 6.69 -5.29
C LYS A 73 -8.95 5.36 -4.66
N ALA A 74 -8.10 4.76 -3.84
CA ALA A 74 -8.39 3.47 -3.23
C ALA A 74 -9.49 3.62 -2.19
N PHE A 75 -10.57 2.87 -2.36
CA PHE A 75 -11.66 2.90 -1.39
C PHE A 75 -11.23 2.21 -0.10
N GLY A 76 -11.77 2.67 1.02
CA GLY A 76 -11.51 2.05 2.31
C GLY A 76 -10.20 2.43 2.96
N LEU A 77 -9.35 3.20 2.30
CA LEU A 77 -8.14 3.70 2.92
C LEU A 77 -8.46 4.90 3.79
N GLU A 78 -7.97 4.85 5.02
CA GLU A 78 -8.04 5.99 5.92
C GLU A 78 -6.89 6.96 5.65
N SER A 79 -5.70 6.40 5.46
CA SER A 79 -4.51 7.21 5.19
C SER A 79 -3.41 6.34 4.60
N PHE A 80 -2.44 7.00 3.99
CA PHE A 80 -1.21 6.34 3.57
C PHE A 80 -0.05 7.31 3.74
N SER A 81 1.14 6.77 4.02
CA SER A 81 2.33 7.59 4.22
C SER A 81 3.58 6.84 3.75
N PRO A 82 4.53 7.56 3.17
CA PRO A 82 5.84 6.97 2.89
C PRO A 82 6.55 6.60 4.18
N ALA A 83 7.31 5.53 4.14
CA ALA A 83 8.05 5.06 5.30
C ALA A 83 9.38 4.44 4.89
N ALA A 84 10.34 4.50 5.79
CA ALA A 84 11.60 3.79 5.62
C ALA A 84 11.51 2.51 6.44
N ARG A 85 11.48 1.39 5.74
CA ARG A 85 11.41 0.08 6.38
C ARG A 85 12.82 -0.50 6.44
N VAL A 86 13.27 -0.79 7.65
CA VAL A 86 14.59 -1.39 7.85
C VAL A 86 14.38 -2.88 8.09
N ALA A 87 15.15 -3.70 7.38
CA ALA A 87 15.11 -5.13 7.60
C ALA A 87 15.69 -5.42 8.98
N VAL A 88 14.92 -6.12 9.79
CA VAL A 88 15.36 -6.53 11.12
C VAL A 88 15.68 -8.01 11.06
N ASP A 89 16.91 -8.31 11.27
CA ASP A 89 17.37 -9.70 11.30
C ASP A 89 17.02 -10.38 12.60
#